data_f346ed88acf1b88156aa953dc68d5601
#
_entry.id   f346ed88acf1b88156aa953dc68d5601
#
_cell.length_a   1.000
_cell.length_b   1.000
_cell.length_c   1.000
_cell.angle_alpha   90.00
_cell.angle_beta   90.00
_cell.angle_gamma   90.00
#
_symmetry.space_group_name_H-M   'P 1'
#
loop_
_entity.id
_entity.type
_entity.pdbx_description
1 polymer ?
#
loop_
_entity_poly.entity_id
_entity_poly.type
_entity_poly.pdbx_seq_one_letter_code
_entity_poly.pdbx_strand_id
1 'polypeptide(L)'
;QVYRVIDLNETDHDFYSRQIESAAAHYEENVLPPFFKDLEKYVENGYSQFDCPGHQGGAFFRKHPAGRAFYDFFGENTFRADLCNADVALGDLLIHEGPALSAQKHAARVYNADKTYFVLNGTSTSNKVVLNAVLAPGDIVLFDRNNHKSIDHGALVLAGATPVYLETAR
;
A
#
# COMPACT_ATOMS: atom_id res chain seq x y z
N GLN A 1 11.27 -3.01 -17.66
CA GLN A 1 12.45 -3.54 -16.98
C GLN A 1 13.10 -4.60 -17.85
N VAL A 2 14.44 -4.60 -17.95
CA VAL A 2 15.20 -5.65 -18.59
C VAL A 2 15.63 -6.64 -17.51
N TYR A 3 15.11 -7.87 -17.59
CA TYR A 3 15.42 -8.90 -16.58
C TYR A 3 16.71 -9.65 -16.91
N ARG A 4 17.01 -9.81 -18.21
CA ARG A 4 18.22 -10.46 -18.65
C ARG A 4 18.56 -10.10 -20.11
N VAL A 5 19.85 -10.05 -20.42
CA VAL A 5 20.37 -9.98 -21.77
C VAL A 5 21.09 -11.28 -22.07
N ILE A 6 20.76 -11.93 -23.16
CA ILE A 6 21.33 -13.21 -23.61
C ILE A 6 22.08 -12.97 -24.91
N ASP A 7 23.33 -13.46 -25.02
CA ASP A 7 24.07 -13.43 -26.26
C ASP A 7 23.56 -14.51 -27.22
N LEU A 8 23.15 -14.09 -28.42
CA LEU A 8 22.60 -14.97 -29.44
C LEU A 8 23.66 -15.81 -30.19
N ASN A 9 24.92 -15.71 -29.82
CA ASN A 9 25.98 -16.53 -30.42
C ASN A 9 26.06 -17.96 -29.88
N GLU A 10 25.32 -18.25 -28.84
CA GLU A 10 25.18 -19.60 -28.29
C GLU A 10 24.24 -20.44 -29.15
N THR A 11 24.62 -21.68 -29.44
CA THR A 11 23.80 -22.62 -30.24
C THR A 11 23.07 -23.66 -29.42
N ASP A 12 23.23 -23.65 -28.08
CA ASP A 12 22.59 -24.58 -27.15
C ASP A 12 21.16 -24.11 -26.81
N HIS A 13 20.19 -24.73 -27.47
CA HIS A 13 18.76 -24.44 -27.24
C HIS A 13 18.32 -24.74 -25.82
N ASP A 14 18.86 -25.74 -25.16
CA ASP A 14 18.53 -26.08 -23.79
C ASP A 14 19.07 -25.02 -22.83
N PHE A 15 20.21 -24.43 -23.13
CA PHE A 15 20.71 -23.27 -22.39
C PHE A 15 19.74 -22.10 -22.46
N TYR A 16 19.27 -21.73 -23.65
CA TYR A 16 18.31 -20.63 -23.81
C TYR A 16 16.99 -20.91 -23.10
N SER A 17 16.45 -22.14 -23.21
CA SER A 17 15.22 -22.51 -22.51
C SER A 17 15.35 -22.30 -21.02
N ARG A 18 16.42 -22.81 -20.39
CA ARG A 18 16.69 -22.61 -18.96
C ARG A 18 16.83 -21.14 -18.57
N GLN A 19 17.46 -20.32 -19.43
CA GLN A 19 17.60 -18.89 -19.16
C GLN A 19 16.26 -18.16 -19.22
N ILE A 20 15.40 -18.50 -20.19
CA ILE A 20 14.05 -17.93 -20.33
C ILE A 20 13.18 -18.36 -19.14
N GLU A 21 13.17 -19.64 -18.78
CA GLU A 21 12.44 -20.18 -17.62
C GLU A 21 12.88 -19.48 -16.32
N SER A 22 14.19 -19.35 -16.11
CA SER A 22 14.72 -18.65 -14.93
C SER A 22 14.31 -17.18 -14.89
N ALA A 23 14.33 -16.50 -16.04
CA ALA A 23 13.91 -15.09 -16.13
C ALA A 23 12.39 -14.94 -15.91
N ALA A 24 11.59 -15.86 -16.45
CA ALA A 24 10.15 -15.90 -16.24
C ALA A 24 9.79 -16.14 -14.77
N ALA A 25 10.42 -17.13 -14.15
CA ALA A 25 10.22 -17.41 -12.72
C ALA A 25 10.59 -16.20 -11.85
N HIS A 26 11.72 -15.54 -12.15
CA HIS A 26 12.12 -14.32 -11.45
C HIS A 26 11.12 -13.16 -11.65
N TYR A 27 10.57 -13.02 -12.86
CA TYR A 27 9.53 -12.05 -13.15
C TYR A 27 8.26 -12.34 -12.33
N GLU A 28 7.76 -13.57 -12.39
CA GLU A 28 6.56 -14.00 -11.68
C GLU A 28 6.71 -13.83 -10.16
N GLU A 29 7.89 -14.14 -9.62
CA GLU A 29 8.17 -13.92 -8.20
C GLU A 29 8.10 -12.45 -7.78
N ASN A 30 8.43 -11.50 -8.67
CA ASN A 30 8.55 -10.09 -8.37
C ASN A 30 7.43 -9.23 -8.98
N VAL A 31 6.46 -9.82 -9.70
CA VAL A 31 5.37 -9.07 -10.35
C VAL A 31 4.38 -8.52 -9.32
N LEU A 32 4.14 -9.24 -8.24
CA LEU A 32 3.22 -8.79 -7.20
C LEU A 32 3.92 -7.85 -6.20
N PRO A 33 3.24 -6.77 -5.77
CA PRO A 33 3.74 -5.96 -4.66
C PRO A 33 3.94 -6.80 -3.40
N PRO A 34 5.02 -6.56 -2.62
CA PRO A 34 5.40 -7.45 -1.52
C PRO A 34 4.29 -7.71 -0.49
N PHE A 35 3.57 -6.67 -0.06
CA PHE A 35 2.49 -6.83 0.90
C PHE A 35 1.33 -7.66 0.35
N PHE A 36 0.95 -7.44 -0.92
CA PHE A 36 -0.13 -8.19 -1.55
C PHE A 36 0.25 -9.67 -1.71
N LYS A 37 1.49 -9.96 -2.09
CA LYS A 37 2.02 -11.33 -2.18
C LYS A 37 1.95 -12.06 -0.84
N ASP A 38 2.30 -11.39 0.26
CA ASP A 38 2.25 -11.99 1.59
C ASP A 38 0.80 -12.13 2.10
N LEU A 39 -0.09 -11.19 1.77
CA LEU A 39 -1.52 -11.30 2.04
C LEU A 39 -2.16 -12.47 1.29
N GLU A 40 -1.81 -12.68 0.02
CA GLU A 40 -2.28 -13.81 -0.78
C GLU A 40 -1.88 -15.15 -0.12
N LYS A 41 -0.60 -15.30 0.23
CA LYS A 41 -0.12 -16.48 0.98
C LYS A 41 -0.82 -16.68 2.32
N TYR A 42 -1.09 -15.58 3.05
CA TYR A 42 -1.82 -15.64 4.30
C TYR A 42 -3.23 -16.23 4.09
N VAL A 43 -3.94 -15.74 3.08
CA VAL A 43 -5.28 -16.23 2.72
C VAL A 43 -5.24 -17.71 2.30
N GLU A 44 -4.26 -18.11 1.48
CA GLU A 44 -4.08 -19.49 1.02
C GLU A 44 -3.77 -20.47 2.15
N ASN A 45 -2.98 -20.05 3.15
CA ASN A 45 -2.64 -20.87 4.31
C ASN A 45 -3.84 -21.24 5.19
N GLY A 46 -4.96 -20.52 5.06
CA GLY A 46 -6.21 -20.88 5.71
C GLY A 46 -6.20 -20.73 7.23
N TYR A 47 -5.41 -19.80 7.76
CA TYR A 47 -5.38 -19.54 9.20
C TYR A 47 -6.76 -19.24 9.77
N SER A 48 -7.02 -19.75 10.96
CA SER A 48 -8.21 -19.39 11.72
C SER A 48 -8.03 -18.03 12.36
N GLN A 49 -8.93 -17.10 12.05
CA GLN A 49 -8.91 -15.73 12.56
C GLN A 49 -9.76 -15.66 13.84
N PHE A 50 -9.14 -15.30 14.96
CA PHE A 50 -9.80 -15.14 16.26
C PHE A 50 -9.70 -13.70 16.79
N ASP A 51 -9.25 -12.77 15.98
CA ASP A 51 -9.06 -11.35 16.24
C ASP A 51 -10.15 -10.50 15.56
N CYS A 52 -9.92 -9.21 15.44
CA CYS A 52 -10.76 -8.30 14.65
C CYS A 52 -10.38 -8.36 13.16
N PRO A 53 -11.36 -8.27 12.27
CA PRO A 53 -12.82 -8.15 12.50
C PRO A 53 -13.46 -9.48 12.89
N GLY A 54 -14.50 -9.41 13.72
CA GLY A 54 -15.15 -10.59 14.34
C GLY A 54 -15.94 -11.51 13.39
N HIS A 55 -15.91 -11.28 12.08
CA HIS A 55 -16.56 -12.16 11.11
C HIS A 55 -15.78 -13.45 10.82
N GLN A 56 -14.55 -13.58 11.33
CA GLN A 56 -13.72 -14.77 11.24
C GLN A 56 -13.60 -15.32 9.80
N GLY A 57 -12.99 -14.54 8.91
CA GLY A 57 -12.87 -14.89 7.49
C GLY A 57 -14.22 -15.02 6.78
N GLY A 58 -15.24 -14.32 7.26
CA GLY A 58 -16.58 -14.34 6.69
C GLY A 58 -17.49 -15.47 7.19
N ALA A 59 -17.02 -16.33 8.10
CA ALA A 59 -17.79 -17.47 8.58
C ALA A 59 -19.15 -17.06 9.19
N PHE A 60 -19.18 -15.93 9.91
CA PHE A 60 -20.42 -15.43 10.53
C PHE A 60 -21.47 -14.97 9.52
N PHE A 61 -21.06 -14.42 8.37
CA PHE A 61 -22.02 -14.00 7.34
C PHE A 61 -22.80 -15.18 6.77
N ARG A 62 -22.20 -16.36 6.68
CA ARG A 62 -22.83 -17.56 6.10
C ARG A 62 -23.94 -18.17 6.96
N LYS A 63 -24.11 -17.71 8.21
CA LYS A 63 -25.13 -18.24 9.15
C LYS A 63 -26.54 -17.74 8.89
N HIS A 64 -26.73 -16.68 8.11
CA HIS A 64 -28.03 -16.10 7.79
C HIS A 64 -28.17 -15.85 6.29
N PRO A 65 -29.33 -16.05 5.66
CA PRO A 65 -29.52 -15.89 4.20
C PRO A 65 -29.06 -14.53 3.66
N ALA A 66 -29.35 -13.42 4.34
CA ALA A 66 -28.93 -12.10 3.92
C ALA A 66 -27.41 -11.95 4.01
N GLY A 67 -26.79 -12.49 5.05
CA GLY A 67 -25.32 -12.52 5.18
C GLY A 67 -24.67 -13.41 4.13
N ARG A 68 -25.32 -14.52 3.77
CA ARG A 68 -24.88 -15.39 2.69
C ARG A 68 -24.85 -14.68 1.35
N ALA A 69 -25.89 -13.92 1.01
CA ALA A 69 -25.93 -13.12 -0.20
C ALA A 69 -24.78 -12.07 -0.24
N PHE A 70 -24.50 -11.43 0.89
CA PHE A 70 -23.38 -10.51 1.04
C PHE A 70 -22.02 -11.21 0.85
N TYR A 71 -21.83 -12.36 1.48
CA TYR A 71 -20.63 -13.17 1.35
C TYR A 71 -20.39 -13.63 -0.09
N ASP A 72 -21.42 -14.14 -0.75
CA ASP A 72 -21.33 -14.64 -2.13
C ASP A 72 -21.05 -13.51 -3.12
N PHE A 73 -21.53 -12.28 -2.84
CA PHE A 73 -21.24 -11.10 -3.66
C PHE A 73 -19.77 -10.66 -3.59
N PHE A 74 -19.19 -10.59 -2.40
CA PHE A 74 -17.80 -10.14 -2.23
C PHE A 74 -16.76 -11.25 -2.43
N GLY A 75 -17.13 -12.48 -2.25
CA GLY A 75 -16.26 -13.64 -2.35
C GLY A 75 -15.42 -13.91 -1.09
N GLU A 76 -15.01 -15.14 -0.91
CA GLU A 76 -14.30 -15.62 0.28
C GLU A 76 -13.01 -14.85 0.56
N ASN A 77 -12.20 -14.60 -0.46
CA ASN A 77 -10.89 -13.97 -0.30
C ASN A 77 -10.99 -12.56 0.26
N THR A 78 -12.06 -11.82 -0.06
CA THR A 78 -12.29 -10.49 0.51
C THR A 78 -12.36 -10.54 2.03
N PHE A 79 -13.13 -11.50 2.58
CA PHE A 79 -13.29 -11.62 4.03
C PHE A 79 -12.07 -12.24 4.71
N ARG A 80 -11.36 -13.12 4.02
CA ARG A 80 -10.11 -13.72 4.54
C ARG A 80 -8.94 -12.75 4.52
N ALA A 81 -9.00 -11.75 3.64
CA ALA A 81 -8.02 -10.67 3.55
C ALA A 81 -8.34 -9.48 4.46
N ASP A 82 -9.52 -9.43 5.06
CA ASP A 82 -9.90 -8.40 6.04
C ASP A 82 -9.41 -8.80 7.43
N LEU A 83 -8.25 -8.28 7.80
CA LEU A 83 -7.45 -8.70 8.93
C LEU A 83 -7.15 -7.54 9.87
N CYS A 84 -6.88 -7.88 11.12
CA CYS A 84 -6.28 -6.95 12.08
C CYS A 84 -4.86 -6.56 11.63
N ASN A 85 -4.54 -5.27 11.70
CA ASN A 85 -3.20 -4.78 11.39
C ASN A 85 -2.12 -5.23 12.41
N ALA A 86 -2.51 -5.88 13.50
CA ALA A 86 -1.63 -6.47 14.50
C ALA A 86 -1.34 -7.95 14.25
N ASP A 87 -1.79 -8.52 13.11
CA ASP A 87 -1.42 -9.89 12.76
C ASP A 87 0.06 -9.96 12.43
N VAL A 88 0.80 -10.72 13.25
CA VAL A 88 2.27 -10.82 13.17
C VAL A 88 2.76 -11.37 11.84
N ALA A 89 1.93 -12.13 11.12
CA ALA A 89 2.30 -12.69 9.82
C ALA A 89 2.44 -11.60 8.74
N LEU A 90 1.73 -10.48 8.88
CA LEU A 90 1.75 -9.36 7.94
C LEU A 90 2.64 -8.19 8.39
N GLY A 91 3.30 -8.34 9.54
CA GLY A 91 4.16 -7.30 10.11
C GLY A 91 3.37 -6.16 10.72
N ASP A 92 4.06 -5.11 11.12
CA ASP A 92 3.48 -3.96 11.79
C ASP A 92 3.92 -2.64 11.12
N LEU A 93 2.93 -1.84 10.70
CA LEU A 93 3.18 -0.52 10.12
C LEU A 93 3.65 0.50 11.15
N LEU A 94 3.29 0.36 12.42
CA LEU A 94 3.66 1.31 13.47
C LEU A 94 5.15 1.25 13.78
N ILE A 95 5.68 0.02 13.87
CA ILE A 95 7.10 -0.21 14.17
C ILE A 95 7.94 -0.52 12.92
N HIS A 96 7.30 -0.51 11.75
CA HIS A 96 7.94 -0.73 10.46
C HIS A 96 8.67 -2.08 10.36
N GLU A 97 7.95 -3.18 10.55
CA GLU A 97 8.49 -4.54 10.47
C GLU A 97 7.78 -5.42 9.44
N GLY A 98 8.45 -6.51 9.07
CA GLY A 98 7.90 -7.60 8.25
C GLY A 98 7.48 -7.18 6.85
N PRO A 99 6.40 -7.78 6.31
CA PRO A 99 5.83 -7.45 5.00
C PRO A 99 5.47 -5.98 4.83
N ALA A 100 5.00 -5.30 5.88
CA ALA A 100 4.70 -3.87 5.87
C ALA A 100 5.95 -3.03 5.56
N LEU A 101 7.08 -3.31 6.21
CA LEU A 101 8.36 -2.66 5.91
C LEU A 101 8.85 -2.97 4.48
N SER A 102 8.72 -4.22 4.05
CA SER A 102 9.10 -4.65 2.69
C SER A 102 8.33 -3.87 1.63
N ALA A 103 7.03 -3.67 1.84
CA ALA A 103 6.19 -2.87 0.97
C ALA A 103 6.59 -1.39 0.95
N GLN A 104 6.92 -0.78 2.10
CA GLN A 104 7.41 0.59 2.17
C GLN A 104 8.74 0.77 1.42
N LYS A 105 9.67 -0.16 1.59
CA LYS A 105 10.95 -0.16 0.86
C LYS A 105 10.74 -0.34 -0.65
N HIS A 106 9.81 -1.19 -1.05
CA HIS A 106 9.46 -1.37 -2.45
C HIS A 106 8.87 -0.09 -3.05
N ALA A 107 7.92 0.54 -2.37
CA ALA A 107 7.33 1.81 -2.80
C ALA A 107 8.40 2.93 -2.90
N ALA A 108 9.28 3.05 -1.91
CA ALA A 108 10.38 4.02 -1.94
C ALA A 108 11.25 3.82 -3.20
N ARG A 109 11.58 2.59 -3.53
CA ARG A 109 12.35 2.25 -4.73
C ARG A 109 11.63 2.60 -6.03
N VAL A 110 10.30 2.31 -6.11
CA VAL A 110 9.47 2.60 -7.29
C VAL A 110 9.35 4.10 -7.54
N TYR A 111 9.20 4.89 -6.47
CA TYR A 111 9.07 6.35 -6.55
C TYR A 111 10.41 7.09 -6.49
N ASN A 112 11.54 6.37 -6.44
CA ASN A 112 12.87 6.92 -6.30
C ASN A 112 12.99 7.89 -5.11
N ALA A 113 12.42 7.49 -3.98
CA ALA A 113 12.43 8.23 -2.72
C ALA A 113 13.33 7.54 -1.70
N ASP A 114 13.90 8.31 -0.78
CA ASP A 114 14.73 7.76 0.31
C ASP A 114 13.88 6.89 1.26
N LYS A 115 12.64 7.32 1.52
CA LYS A 115 11.67 6.61 2.37
C LYS A 115 10.25 6.84 1.87
N THR A 116 9.39 5.86 2.14
CA THR A 116 7.95 5.96 1.93
C THR A 116 7.22 5.51 3.18
N TYR A 117 6.20 6.26 3.55
CA TYR A 117 5.31 5.92 4.67
C TYR A 117 3.89 5.74 4.16
N PHE A 118 3.24 4.66 4.57
CA PHE A 118 1.82 4.44 4.29
C PHE A 118 0.97 5.16 5.31
N VAL A 119 0.14 6.08 4.86
CA VAL A 119 -0.80 6.83 5.70
C VAL A 119 -2.20 6.27 5.47
N LEU A 120 -2.70 5.47 6.41
CA LEU A 120 -3.94 4.72 6.25
C LEU A 120 -5.20 5.56 6.40
N ASN A 121 -5.10 6.74 7.02
CA ASN A 121 -6.24 7.63 7.27
C ASN A 121 -6.51 8.61 6.11
N GLY A 122 -6.12 8.22 4.91
CA GLY A 122 -6.38 8.95 3.67
C GLY A 122 -5.47 10.15 3.42
N THR A 123 -5.57 10.70 2.22
CA THR A 123 -4.76 11.84 1.73
C THR A 123 -4.90 13.09 2.62
N SER A 124 -6.04 13.28 3.25
CA SER A 124 -6.22 14.40 4.20
C SER A 124 -5.25 14.34 5.38
N THR A 125 -4.97 13.13 5.87
CA THR A 125 -3.97 12.93 6.94
C THR A 125 -2.57 13.11 6.40
N SER A 126 -2.27 12.59 5.21
CA SER A 126 -0.97 12.81 4.56
C SER A 126 -0.66 14.30 4.40
N ASN A 127 -1.61 15.09 3.90
CA ASN A 127 -1.44 16.53 3.77
C ASN A 127 -1.14 17.20 5.11
N LYS A 128 -1.86 16.83 6.17
CA LYS A 128 -1.62 17.38 7.51
C LYS A 128 -0.24 16.99 8.04
N VAL A 129 0.17 15.74 7.88
CA VAL A 129 1.49 15.25 8.31
C VAL A 129 2.60 16.04 7.62
N VAL A 130 2.54 16.18 6.29
CA VAL A 130 3.56 16.88 5.51
C VAL A 130 3.60 18.36 5.93
N LEU A 131 2.46 19.04 5.99
CA LEU A 131 2.41 20.48 6.32
C LEU A 131 2.92 20.74 7.74
N ASN A 132 2.57 19.89 8.71
CA ASN A 132 3.09 20.05 10.08
C ASN A 132 4.59 19.69 10.22
N ALA A 133 5.13 18.89 9.29
CA ALA A 133 6.56 18.58 9.28
C ALA A 133 7.43 19.71 8.70
N VAL A 134 6.87 20.53 7.81
CA VAL A 134 7.64 21.55 7.08
C VAL A 134 7.31 23.01 7.47
N LEU A 135 6.25 23.22 8.25
CA LEU A 135 5.78 24.55 8.63
C LEU A 135 5.85 24.77 10.15
N ALA A 136 6.22 25.97 10.53
CA ALA A 136 6.16 26.50 11.89
C ALA A 136 5.18 27.68 11.99
N PRO A 137 4.71 28.02 13.21
CA PRO A 137 3.88 29.21 13.42
C PRO A 137 4.54 30.48 12.89
N GLY A 138 3.83 31.21 12.03
CA GLY A 138 4.30 32.47 11.41
C GLY A 138 4.99 32.28 10.04
N ASP A 139 5.24 31.05 9.60
CA ASP A 139 5.73 30.80 8.24
C ASP A 139 4.72 31.28 7.19
N ILE A 140 5.20 31.71 6.03
CA ILE A 140 4.35 32.13 4.92
C ILE A 140 4.16 30.96 3.96
N VAL A 141 2.89 30.71 3.61
CA VAL A 141 2.52 29.65 2.64
C VAL A 141 1.77 30.26 1.47
N LEU A 142 2.24 29.96 0.26
CA LEU A 142 1.54 30.33 -0.97
C LEU A 142 0.41 29.35 -1.25
N PHE A 143 -0.81 29.84 -1.39
CA PHE A 143 -2.00 29.06 -1.66
C PHE A 143 -2.62 29.37 -3.01
N ASP A 144 -3.03 28.32 -3.70
CA ASP A 144 -4.05 28.43 -4.74
C ASP A 144 -5.45 28.34 -4.10
N ARG A 145 -6.44 29.01 -4.66
CA ARG A 145 -7.83 28.97 -4.17
C ARG A 145 -8.52 27.60 -4.34
N ASN A 146 -8.02 26.75 -5.20
CA ASN A 146 -8.57 25.43 -5.48
C ASN A 146 -7.98 24.31 -4.59
N ASN A 147 -7.40 24.64 -3.47
CA ASN A 147 -6.83 23.67 -2.55
C ASN A 147 -7.91 22.82 -1.87
N HIS A 148 -7.54 21.57 -1.58
CA HIS A 148 -8.36 20.72 -0.74
C HIS A 148 -8.34 21.22 0.70
N LYS A 149 -9.49 21.17 1.40
CA LYS A 149 -9.64 21.65 2.80
C LYS A 149 -8.59 21.11 3.77
N SER A 150 -8.05 19.92 3.55
CA SER A 150 -7.02 19.36 4.42
C SER A 150 -5.70 20.11 4.36
N ILE A 151 -5.43 20.83 3.27
CA ILE A 151 -4.24 21.68 3.11
C ILE A 151 -4.42 22.94 3.96
N ASP A 152 -5.55 23.61 3.83
CA ASP A 152 -5.86 24.77 4.69
C ASP A 152 -5.83 24.39 6.17
N HIS A 153 -6.45 23.27 6.52
CA HIS A 153 -6.47 22.77 7.89
C HIS A 153 -5.08 22.42 8.43
N GLY A 154 -4.25 21.79 7.61
CA GLY A 154 -2.89 21.39 7.99
C GLY A 154 -1.97 22.60 8.16
N ALA A 155 -1.98 23.53 7.21
CA ALA A 155 -1.09 24.68 7.20
C ALA A 155 -1.54 25.80 8.15
N LEU A 156 -2.81 26.21 8.08
CA LEU A 156 -3.27 27.42 8.78
C LEU A 156 -3.73 27.11 10.20
N VAL A 157 -4.53 26.04 10.38
CA VAL A 157 -5.12 25.74 11.69
C VAL A 157 -4.13 24.98 12.58
N LEU A 158 -3.48 23.93 12.03
CA LEU A 158 -2.60 23.08 12.85
C LEU A 158 -1.19 23.65 12.94
N ALA A 159 -0.58 24.06 11.84
CA ALA A 159 0.78 24.59 11.83
C ALA A 159 0.86 26.09 12.17
N GLY A 160 -0.23 26.84 12.09
CA GLY A 160 -0.25 28.27 12.39
C GLY A 160 0.45 29.16 11.37
N ALA A 161 0.53 28.70 10.13
CA ALA A 161 1.14 29.45 9.03
C ALA A 161 0.25 30.59 8.54
N THR A 162 0.86 31.61 7.92
CA THR A 162 0.18 32.76 7.32
C THR A 162 -0.02 32.53 5.82
N PRO A 163 -1.25 32.54 5.30
CA PRO A 163 -1.52 32.32 3.89
C PRO A 163 -1.27 33.57 3.03
N VAL A 164 -0.70 33.34 1.86
CA VAL A 164 -0.71 34.27 0.75
C VAL A 164 -1.43 33.61 -0.42
N TYR A 165 -2.59 34.08 -0.78
CA TYR A 165 -3.39 33.52 -1.86
C TYR A 165 -2.93 34.04 -3.21
N LEU A 166 -2.64 33.14 -4.11
CA LEU A 166 -2.35 33.47 -5.51
C LEU A 166 -3.66 33.72 -6.25
N GLU A 167 -3.74 34.84 -6.95
CA GLU A 167 -4.86 35.07 -7.85
C GLU A 167 -4.72 34.25 -9.12
N THR A 168 -5.82 33.60 -9.52
CA THR A 168 -5.88 32.95 -10.83
C THR A 168 -5.86 34.00 -11.92
N ALA A 169 -4.99 33.81 -12.91
CA ALA A 169 -5.04 34.65 -14.12
C ALA A 169 -6.44 34.55 -14.77
N ARG A 170 -7.01 35.68 -15.09
CA ARG A 170 -8.31 35.80 -15.80
C ARG A 170 -8.11 35.55 -17.28
#